data_f25b9331ade2c501ce9f09f39de9100f
#
_entry.id   f25b9331ade2c501ce9f09f39de9100f
#
_cell.length_a   1.000
_cell.length_b   1.000
_cell.length_c   1.000
_cell.angle_alpha   90.00
_cell.angle_beta   90.00
_cell.angle_gamma   90.00
#
_symmetry.space_group_name_H-M   'P 1'
#
loop_
_entity.id
_entity.type
_entity.pdbx_description
1 polymer ?
#
loop_
_entity_poly.entity_id
_entity_poly.type
_entity_poly.pdbx_seq_one_letter_code
_entity_poly.pdbx_strand_id
1 'polypeptide(L)'
;MMNKRKLRLEQKFHRFENLRELLKTSAEKYADRVAYVTKVRGNNKEVSYINTTYKMLLDEMNYLGSALWELGYNNSKLAVLGDNSYHWCLSYFATACGLGVVVPLDKMLQKDELIGLLQRSECTAIFCDKKSYKTVKEIMDEGNTSLRLQ
;
A
#
# COMPACT_ATOMS: atom_id res chain seq x y z
N MET A 1 18.00 -38.87 19.20
CA MET A 1 18.31 -37.43 18.99
C MET A 1 17.26 -36.85 18.06
N MET A 2 16.34 -36.03 18.56
CA MET A 2 15.30 -35.39 17.78
C MET A 2 15.90 -34.28 16.91
N ASN A 3 15.65 -34.34 15.61
CA ASN A 3 16.25 -33.45 14.61
C ASN A 3 15.83 -31.99 14.88
N LYS A 4 16.81 -31.09 15.12
CA LYS A 4 16.59 -29.66 15.39
C LYS A 4 15.70 -28.95 14.32
N ARG A 5 15.61 -29.52 13.10
CA ARG A 5 14.72 -29.06 12.03
C ARG A 5 13.24 -29.36 12.32
N LYS A 6 12.94 -30.49 13.01
CA LYS A 6 11.56 -30.87 13.38
C LYS A 6 11.03 -29.97 14.52
N LEU A 7 11.87 -29.59 15.46
CA LEU A 7 11.54 -28.68 16.56
C LEU A 7 11.14 -27.24 16.09
N ARG A 8 11.69 -26.77 14.94
CA ARG A 8 11.29 -25.49 14.36
C ARG A 8 9.93 -25.51 13.69
N LEU A 9 9.47 -26.67 13.22
CA LEU A 9 8.16 -26.85 12.55
C LEU A 9 7.01 -27.03 13.57
N GLU A 10 7.32 -27.32 14.83
CA GLU A 10 6.32 -27.44 15.91
C GLU A 10 6.07 -26.12 16.66
N GLN A 11 6.74 -25.04 16.30
CA GLN A 11 6.37 -23.70 16.80
C GLN A 11 4.93 -23.41 16.30
N LYS A 12 4.00 -23.22 17.23
CA LYS A 12 2.64 -22.78 16.92
C LYS A 12 2.73 -21.47 16.15
N PHE A 13 2.58 -21.54 14.83
CA PHE A 13 2.42 -20.34 14.02
C PHE A 13 1.12 -19.68 14.41
N HIS A 14 1.17 -18.41 14.74
CA HIS A 14 -0.05 -17.64 14.91
C HIS A 14 -0.74 -17.54 13.54
N ARG A 15 -1.99 -17.96 13.48
CA ARG A 15 -2.82 -17.83 12.27
C ARG A 15 -3.59 -16.53 12.37
N PHE A 16 -3.43 -15.69 11.37
CA PHE A 16 -4.17 -14.45 11.24
C PHE A 16 -5.37 -14.69 10.31
N GLU A 17 -6.50 -14.15 10.63
CA GLU A 17 -7.70 -14.23 9.81
C GLU A 17 -7.64 -13.29 8.61
N ASN A 18 -6.95 -12.15 8.77
CA ASN A 18 -6.82 -11.12 7.75
C ASN A 18 -5.55 -10.28 7.95
N LEU A 19 -5.25 -9.43 6.95
CA LEU A 19 -4.09 -8.53 6.98
C LEU A 19 -4.16 -7.48 8.10
N ARG A 20 -5.35 -7.01 8.45
CA ARG A 20 -5.53 -6.03 9.52
C ARG A 20 -5.14 -6.61 10.87
N GLU A 21 -5.55 -7.82 11.16
CA GLU A 21 -5.14 -8.53 12.39
C GLU A 21 -3.63 -8.75 12.43
N LEU A 22 -3.02 -9.16 11.32
CA LEU A 22 -1.57 -9.31 11.20
C LEU A 22 -0.84 -8.02 11.55
N LEU A 23 -1.24 -6.88 10.97
CA LEU A 23 -0.60 -5.59 11.21
C LEU A 23 -0.81 -5.10 12.63
N LYS A 24 -2.03 -5.22 13.16
CA LYS A 24 -2.36 -4.83 14.54
C LYS A 24 -1.53 -5.63 15.55
N THR A 25 -1.54 -6.96 15.44
CA THR A 25 -0.76 -7.83 16.31
C THR A 25 0.74 -7.58 16.20
N SER A 26 1.23 -7.30 14.98
CA SER A 26 2.65 -6.96 14.77
C SER A 26 3.02 -5.64 15.44
N ALA A 27 2.15 -4.62 15.33
CA ALA A 27 2.35 -3.33 15.97
C ALA A 27 2.27 -3.41 17.51
N GLU A 28 1.39 -4.24 18.06
CA GLU A 28 1.32 -4.50 19.50
C GLU A 28 2.60 -5.21 20.02
N LYS A 29 3.06 -6.21 19.26
CA LYS A 29 4.21 -7.04 19.69
C LYS A 29 5.56 -6.37 19.45
N TYR A 30 5.68 -5.55 18.43
CA TYR A 30 6.94 -4.98 17.95
C TYR A 30 6.86 -3.46 17.77
N ALA A 31 6.07 -2.77 18.59
CA ALA A 31 5.73 -1.35 18.47
C ALA A 31 6.91 -0.46 18.04
N ASP A 32 8.01 -0.54 18.76
CA ASP A 32 9.18 0.33 18.60
C ASP A 32 10.24 -0.24 17.62
N ARG A 33 10.01 -1.44 17.07
CA ARG A 33 10.93 -1.99 16.07
C ARG A 33 10.69 -1.33 14.72
N VAL A 34 11.78 -1.12 13.99
CA VAL A 34 11.75 -0.58 12.63
C VAL A 34 11.11 -1.59 11.69
N ALA A 35 10.01 -1.19 11.04
CA ALA A 35 9.32 -1.95 10.00
C ALA A 35 9.84 -1.58 8.61
N TYR A 36 10.13 -0.30 8.37
CA TYR A 36 10.65 0.21 7.09
C TYR A 36 11.81 1.17 7.31
N VAL A 37 12.77 1.11 6.40
CA VAL A 37 13.86 2.09 6.26
C VAL A 37 13.74 2.74 4.90
N THR A 38 13.35 4.01 4.86
CA THR A 38 13.21 4.76 3.62
C THR A 38 14.45 5.61 3.38
N LYS A 39 15.12 5.38 2.25
CA LYS A 39 16.25 6.21 1.80
C LYS A 39 15.74 7.50 1.17
N VAL A 40 16.16 8.63 1.72
CA VAL A 40 15.82 9.96 1.21
C VAL A 40 17.09 10.64 0.68
N ARG A 41 16.97 11.29 -0.47
CA ARG A 41 18.05 12.11 -1.04
C ARG A 41 17.65 13.58 -0.93
N GLY A 42 18.45 14.34 -0.19
CA GLY A 42 18.33 15.79 -0.11
C GLY A 42 18.79 16.51 -1.38
N ASN A 43 18.51 17.80 -1.46
CA ASN A 43 18.89 18.67 -2.60
C ASN A 43 20.40 18.71 -2.84
N ASN A 44 21.23 18.56 -1.80
CA ASN A 44 22.69 18.56 -1.86
C ASN A 44 23.28 17.17 -2.12
N LYS A 45 22.51 16.20 -2.64
CA LYS A 45 22.89 14.78 -2.79
C LYS A 45 23.20 14.06 -1.47
N GLU A 46 22.94 14.67 -0.33
CA GLU A 46 23.03 14.01 0.96
C GLU A 46 22.00 12.88 1.04
N VAL A 47 22.43 11.77 1.62
CA VAL A 47 21.58 10.60 1.82
C VAL A 47 21.23 10.50 3.30
N SER A 48 19.96 10.48 3.60
CA SER A 48 19.43 10.21 4.93
C SER A 48 18.51 8.99 4.90
N TYR A 49 18.24 8.43 6.07
CA TYR A 49 17.36 7.29 6.23
C TYR A 49 16.28 7.64 7.25
N ILE A 50 15.03 7.42 6.87
CA ILE A 50 13.86 7.58 7.75
C ILE A 50 13.42 6.19 8.19
N ASN A 51 13.36 5.98 9.50
CA ASN A 51 12.89 4.76 10.10
C ASN A 51 11.41 4.90 10.45
N THR A 52 10.57 4.00 9.94
CA THR A 52 9.17 3.87 10.32
C THR A 52 9.01 2.62 11.17
N THR A 53 8.49 2.76 12.39
CA THR A 53 8.24 1.62 13.29
C THR A 53 6.94 0.91 12.94
N TYR A 54 6.72 -0.31 13.50
CA TYR A 54 5.45 -1.02 13.32
C TYR A 54 4.26 -0.23 13.87
N LYS A 55 4.46 0.48 14.98
CA LYS A 55 3.40 1.34 15.55
C LYS A 55 3.08 2.50 14.61
N MET A 56 4.09 3.20 14.10
CA MET A 56 3.90 4.30 13.14
C MET A 56 3.18 3.83 11.87
N LEU A 57 3.57 2.67 11.33
CA LEU A 57 2.89 2.08 10.16
C LEU A 57 1.40 1.85 10.42
N LEU A 58 1.04 1.28 11.59
CA LEU A 58 -0.35 1.05 11.95
C LEU A 58 -1.12 2.36 12.10
N ASP A 59 -0.53 3.36 12.77
CA ASP A 59 -1.15 4.67 12.98
C ASP A 59 -1.37 5.38 11.64
N GLU A 60 -0.37 5.45 10.78
CA GLU A 60 -0.47 6.08 9.45
C GLU A 60 -1.47 5.35 8.53
N MET A 61 -1.50 4.01 8.59
CA MET A 61 -2.51 3.22 7.87
C MET A 61 -3.93 3.58 8.30
N ASN A 62 -4.16 3.72 9.62
CA ASN A 62 -5.47 4.09 10.14
C ASN A 62 -5.84 5.54 9.76
N TYR A 63 -4.91 6.48 9.83
CA TYR A 63 -5.15 7.88 9.42
C TYR A 63 -5.49 7.97 7.93
N LEU A 64 -4.70 7.32 7.06
CA LEU A 64 -4.97 7.31 5.62
C LEU A 64 -6.33 6.64 5.33
N GLY A 65 -6.61 5.49 5.96
CA GLY A 65 -7.89 4.79 5.80
C GLY A 65 -9.09 5.63 6.23
N SER A 66 -8.98 6.36 7.36
CA SER A 66 -10.04 7.26 7.84
C SER A 66 -10.26 8.44 6.90
N ALA A 67 -9.19 9.07 6.43
CA ALA A 67 -9.28 10.19 5.47
C ALA A 67 -9.95 9.74 4.16
N LEU A 68 -9.59 8.58 3.63
CA LEU A 68 -10.21 8.03 2.42
C LEU A 68 -11.68 7.66 2.64
N TRP A 69 -12.02 7.20 3.85
CA TRP A 69 -13.42 6.93 4.21
C TRP A 69 -14.24 8.22 4.21
N GLU A 70 -13.75 9.30 4.82
CA GLU A 70 -14.40 10.62 4.84
C GLU A 70 -14.56 11.19 3.42
N LEU A 71 -13.62 10.91 2.52
CA LEU A 71 -13.70 11.28 1.11
C LEU A 71 -14.67 10.39 0.30
N GLY A 72 -15.34 9.42 0.92
CA GLY A 72 -16.36 8.58 0.29
C GLY A 72 -15.81 7.40 -0.50
N TYR A 73 -14.56 6.97 -0.24
CA TYR A 73 -13.96 5.79 -0.89
C TYR A 73 -14.20 4.47 -0.17
N ASN A 74 -15.13 4.43 0.80
CA ASN A 74 -15.53 3.18 1.45
C ASN A 74 -16.16 2.22 0.44
N ASN A 75 -15.81 0.94 0.56
CA ASN A 75 -16.22 -0.13 -0.36
C ASN A 75 -15.80 0.10 -1.82
N SER A 76 -14.80 0.93 -2.04
CA SER A 76 -14.28 1.26 -3.37
C SER A 76 -13.15 0.33 -3.80
N LYS A 77 -12.87 0.32 -5.09
CA LYS A 77 -11.69 -0.32 -5.67
C LYS A 77 -10.64 0.76 -5.93
N LEU A 78 -9.49 0.67 -5.27
CA LEU A 78 -8.42 1.65 -5.33
C LEU A 78 -7.17 1.03 -5.95
N ALA A 79 -6.68 1.64 -7.03
CA ALA A 79 -5.47 1.19 -7.67
C ALA A 79 -4.22 1.73 -6.95
N VAL A 80 -3.13 0.95 -7.01
CA VAL A 80 -1.79 1.38 -6.53
C VAL A 80 -0.78 1.12 -7.63
N LEU A 81 -0.12 2.19 -8.12
CA LEU A 81 0.81 2.18 -9.24
C LEU A 81 2.10 2.91 -8.84
N GLY A 82 3.26 2.28 -9.05
CA GLY A 82 4.54 2.93 -8.83
C GLY A 82 5.66 2.00 -8.36
N ASP A 83 6.79 2.59 -8.03
CA ASP A 83 7.94 1.86 -7.49
C ASP A 83 7.65 1.33 -6.08
N ASN A 84 8.23 0.16 -5.76
CA ASN A 84 8.18 -0.41 -4.42
C ASN A 84 8.73 0.61 -3.41
N SER A 85 7.86 1.07 -2.51
CA SER A 85 8.18 2.09 -1.52
C SER A 85 7.33 1.92 -0.27
N TYR A 86 7.70 2.62 0.80
CA TYR A 86 6.87 2.69 2.00
C TYR A 86 5.45 3.19 1.68
N HIS A 87 5.32 4.25 0.89
CA HIS A 87 4.01 4.82 0.53
C HIS A 87 3.16 3.86 -0.33
N TRP A 88 3.80 3.07 -1.20
CA TRP A 88 3.10 2.01 -1.94
C TRP A 88 2.50 0.98 -0.98
N CYS A 89 3.28 0.51 -0.01
CA CYS A 89 2.80 -0.44 1.00
C CYS A 89 1.73 0.17 1.91
N LEU A 90 1.91 1.43 2.32
CA LEU A 90 0.95 2.15 3.15
C LEU A 90 -0.43 2.27 2.44
N SER A 91 -0.43 2.69 1.17
CA SER A 91 -1.65 2.78 0.34
C SER A 91 -2.32 1.42 0.17
N TYR A 92 -1.51 0.38 -0.07
CA TYR A 92 -2.00 -1.00 -0.15
C TYR A 92 -2.70 -1.43 1.13
N PHE A 93 -2.04 -1.27 2.28
CA PHE A 93 -2.59 -1.70 3.57
C PHE A 93 -3.79 -0.85 4.00
N ALA A 94 -3.76 0.47 3.82
CA ALA A 94 -4.89 1.34 4.13
C ALA A 94 -6.15 0.91 3.36
N THR A 95 -5.99 0.51 2.10
CA THR A 95 -7.10 0.03 1.28
C THR A 95 -7.55 -1.38 1.69
N ALA A 96 -6.61 -2.34 1.74
CA ALA A 96 -6.92 -3.77 1.97
C ALA A 96 -7.40 -4.07 3.39
N CYS A 97 -7.02 -3.25 4.38
CA CYS A 97 -7.35 -3.47 5.78
C CYS A 97 -8.68 -2.86 6.25
N GLY A 98 -9.60 -2.56 5.37
CA GLY A 98 -10.96 -2.21 5.77
C GLY A 98 -11.62 -1.07 4.99
N LEU A 99 -10.94 -0.49 3.99
CA LEU A 99 -11.54 0.53 3.14
C LEU A 99 -12.27 -0.09 1.93
N GLY A 100 -11.63 -1.07 1.26
CA GLY A 100 -12.19 -1.65 0.05
C GLY A 100 -11.25 -2.67 -0.61
N VAL A 101 -11.23 -2.70 -1.92
CA VAL A 101 -10.41 -3.61 -2.72
C VAL A 101 -9.20 -2.87 -3.29
N VAL A 102 -8.00 -3.34 -2.95
CA VAL A 102 -6.78 -2.81 -3.55
C VAL A 102 -6.47 -3.52 -4.87
N VAL A 103 -6.11 -2.75 -5.89
CA VAL A 103 -5.76 -3.23 -7.24
C VAL A 103 -4.32 -2.80 -7.53
N PRO A 104 -3.32 -3.66 -7.23
CA PRO A 104 -1.94 -3.36 -7.56
C PRO A 104 -1.73 -3.46 -9.08
N LEU A 105 -1.12 -2.43 -9.66
CA LEU A 105 -0.83 -2.34 -11.08
C LEU A 105 0.69 -2.34 -11.32
N ASP A 106 1.11 -2.99 -12.39
CA ASP A 106 2.51 -3.00 -12.78
C ASP A 106 2.90 -1.63 -13.35
N LYS A 107 3.95 -1.04 -12.82
CA LYS A 107 4.51 0.25 -13.27
C LYS A 107 5.06 0.24 -14.69
N MET A 108 5.29 -0.94 -15.26
CA MET A 108 5.81 -1.11 -16.63
C MET A 108 4.71 -1.11 -17.71
N LEU A 109 3.45 -1.08 -17.30
CA LEU A 109 2.31 -1.04 -18.23
C LEU A 109 2.34 0.24 -19.08
N GLN A 110 2.04 0.05 -20.37
CA GLN A 110 1.80 1.16 -21.26
C GLN A 110 0.43 1.81 -20.98
N LYS A 111 0.24 3.04 -21.43
CA LYS A 111 -0.97 3.83 -21.17
C LYS A 111 -2.26 3.09 -21.51
N ASP A 112 -2.32 2.48 -22.71
CA ASP A 112 -3.53 1.79 -23.19
C ASP A 112 -3.84 0.53 -22.35
N GLU A 113 -2.80 -0.20 -21.93
CA GLU A 113 -2.94 -1.35 -21.03
C GLU A 113 -3.46 -0.91 -19.66
N LEU A 114 -2.92 0.20 -19.15
CA LEU A 114 -3.34 0.79 -17.87
C LEU A 114 -4.81 1.23 -17.94
N ILE A 115 -5.24 1.91 -19.00
CA ILE A 115 -6.65 2.25 -19.24
C ILE A 115 -7.52 1.00 -19.21
N GLY A 116 -7.14 -0.05 -19.97
CA GLY A 116 -7.89 -1.29 -20.02
C GLY A 116 -8.02 -2.00 -18.67
N LEU A 117 -6.98 -1.95 -17.82
CA LEU A 117 -7.04 -2.51 -16.47
C LEU A 117 -7.88 -1.68 -15.52
N LEU A 118 -7.77 -0.35 -15.58
CA LEU A 118 -8.59 0.56 -14.76
C LEU A 118 -10.08 0.44 -15.10
N GLN A 119 -10.43 0.31 -16.38
CA GLN A 119 -11.80 0.07 -16.83
C GLN A 119 -12.35 -1.26 -16.32
N ARG A 120 -11.62 -2.37 -16.52
CA ARG A 120 -12.06 -3.71 -16.08
C ARG A 120 -12.14 -3.85 -14.57
N SER A 121 -11.24 -3.21 -13.84
CA SER A 121 -11.26 -3.23 -12.38
C SER A 121 -12.29 -2.26 -11.80
N GLU A 122 -12.78 -1.29 -12.57
CA GLU A 122 -13.68 -0.22 -12.11
C GLU A 122 -13.10 0.56 -10.92
N CYS A 123 -11.80 0.79 -10.93
CA CYS A 123 -11.15 1.58 -9.88
C CYS A 123 -11.69 3.02 -9.89
N THR A 124 -12.00 3.52 -8.69
CA THR A 124 -12.52 4.87 -8.51
C THR A 124 -11.47 5.89 -8.11
N ALA A 125 -10.31 5.42 -7.62
CA ALA A 125 -9.14 6.25 -7.36
C ALA A 125 -7.85 5.46 -7.60
N ILE A 126 -6.72 6.17 -7.71
CA ILE A 126 -5.41 5.59 -7.92
C ILE A 126 -4.36 6.34 -7.09
N PHE A 127 -3.59 5.59 -6.31
CA PHE A 127 -2.34 6.06 -5.75
C PHE A 127 -1.23 5.85 -6.77
N CYS A 128 -0.51 6.89 -7.13
CA CYS A 128 0.60 6.77 -8.05
C CYS A 128 1.84 7.53 -7.56
N ASP A 129 3.01 7.08 -7.99
CA ASP A 129 4.24 7.80 -7.75
C ASP A 129 4.39 9.01 -8.70
N LYS A 130 5.38 9.87 -8.39
CA LYS A 130 5.64 11.07 -9.19
C LYS A 130 5.96 10.76 -10.66
N LYS A 131 6.54 9.60 -10.96
CA LYS A 131 6.90 9.22 -12.33
C LYS A 131 5.68 8.88 -13.16
N SER A 132 4.71 8.20 -12.53
CA SER A 132 3.46 7.76 -13.17
C SER A 132 2.40 8.85 -13.23
N TYR A 133 2.57 9.93 -12.44
CA TYR A 133 1.55 10.98 -12.27
C TYR A 133 1.10 11.60 -13.59
N LYS A 134 2.04 11.90 -14.52
CA LYS A 134 1.69 12.52 -15.80
C LYS A 134 0.76 11.62 -16.62
N THR A 135 1.10 10.34 -16.73
CA THR A 135 0.29 9.34 -17.46
C THR A 135 -1.09 9.17 -16.81
N VAL A 136 -1.13 9.06 -15.49
CA VAL A 136 -2.39 8.93 -14.75
C VAL A 136 -3.28 10.15 -14.96
N LYS A 137 -2.70 11.37 -14.91
CA LYS A 137 -3.44 12.61 -15.16
C LYS A 137 -4.02 12.66 -16.55
N GLU A 138 -3.24 12.29 -17.59
CA GLU A 138 -3.71 12.21 -18.96
C GLU A 138 -4.91 11.23 -19.10
N ILE A 139 -4.83 10.06 -18.45
CA ILE A 139 -5.93 9.07 -18.44
C ILE A 139 -7.19 9.65 -17.80
N MET A 140 -7.05 10.38 -16.70
CA MET A 140 -8.18 11.03 -16.03
C MET A 140 -8.80 12.13 -16.89
N ASP A 141 -7.97 12.94 -17.54
CA ASP A 141 -8.41 14.05 -18.41
C ASP A 141 -9.17 13.52 -19.66
N GLU A 142 -8.84 12.33 -20.16
CA GLU A 142 -9.57 11.64 -21.25
C GLU A 142 -10.96 11.13 -20.83
N GLY A 143 -11.21 10.98 -19.52
CA GLY A 143 -12.52 10.59 -19.00
C GLY A 143 -12.97 9.16 -19.35
N ASN A 144 -12.06 8.29 -19.76
CA ASN A 144 -12.35 6.92 -20.22
C ASN A 144 -12.38 5.88 -19.08
N THR A 145 -12.23 6.31 -17.83
CA THR A 145 -12.18 5.43 -16.65
C THR A 145 -13.14 5.92 -15.57
N SER A 146 -13.35 5.09 -14.53
CA SER A 146 -14.17 5.46 -13.36
C SER A 146 -13.41 6.29 -12.32
N LEU A 147 -12.15 6.69 -12.60
CA LEU A 147 -11.36 7.51 -11.71
C LEU A 147 -12.03 8.87 -11.47
N ARG A 148 -12.15 9.28 -10.21
CA ARG A 148 -12.76 10.56 -9.84
C ARG A 148 -11.65 11.57 -9.54
N LEU A 149 -11.80 12.79 -10.07
CA LEU A 149 -11.03 13.96 -9.65
C LEU A 149 -11.53 14.38 -8.26
N GLN A 150 -10.63 14.45 -7.29
CA GLN A 150 -10.87 15.14 -6.01
C GLN A 150 -9.74 16.10 -5.73
#